data_0212e5f9d9b4df48609148199b5e0d18
#
_entry.id   0212e5f9d9b4df48609148199b5e0d18
#
_cell.length_a   1.000
_cell.length_b   1.000
_cell.length_c   1.000
_cell.angle_alpha   90.00
_cell.angle_beta   90.00
_cell.angle_gamma   90.00
#
_symmetry.space_group_name_H-M   'P 1'
#
loop_
_entity.id
_entity.type
_entity.pdbx_description
1 polymer ?
#
loop_
_entity_poly.entity_id
_entity_poly.type
_entity_poly.pdbx_seq_one_letter_code
_entity_poly.pdbx_strand_id
1 'polypeptide(L)'
;GKGVHLVTVNDSLAKRDSAWMAPLFEFHGMTVDCIDYHPSNSAERRAAYLADITYGTNNEFGFDYLRDNMAHTPADLVQRPHHYAIVDEIDSVLIDDARTPLIISGPIPQGDRHEFMELKPKVEDIVGIQRKYLTGILAEAKKMIAAGDTKEGGFQLLRVFRGIPKNKALIKFLSEEGIKQLLQKTENFYMQDNNREMPKVDE
;
A
#
# COMPACT_ATOMS: atom_id res chain seq x y z
N GLY A 1 0.39 36.71 -2.52
CA GLY A 1 1.27 36.12 -3.57
C GLY A 1 0.69 34.87 -4.21
N LYS A 2 1.52 34.14 -4.97
CA LYS A 2 1.07 32.89 -5.62
C LYS A 2 1.10 31.67 -4.68
N GLY A 3 1.74 31.82 -3.51
CA GLY A 3 1.85 30.81 -2.49
C GLY A 3 3.08 29.91 -2.58
N VAL A 4 3.62 29.61 -1.43
CA VAL A 4 4.73 28.65 -1.25
C VAL A 4 4.29 27.59 -0.25
N HIS A 5 4.43 26.33 -0.60
CA HIS A 5 4.25 25.23 0.34
C HIS A 5 5.59 24.83 0.95
N LEU A 6 5.66 24.75 2.26
CA LEU A 6 6.82 24.30 3.01
C LEU A 6 6.50 22.94 3.63
N VAL A 7 7.10 21.90 3.07
CA VAL A 7 6.77 20.51 3.35
C VAL A 7 7.80 19.92 4.28
N THR A 8 7.33 19.32 5.39
CA THR A 8 8.16 18.62 6.38
C THR A 8 7.68 17.17 6.58
N VAL A 9 8.44 16.37 7.32
CA VAL A 9 8.11 14.95 7.54
C VAL A 9 7.12 14.69 8.67
N ASN A 10 6.97 15.63 9.61
CA ASN A 10 6.04 15.45 10.73
C ASN A 10 5.39 16.77 11.17
N ASP A 11 4.23 16.61 11.83
CA ASP A 11 3.38 17.72 12.27
C ASP A 11 4.03 18.60 13.36
N SER A 12 4.85 18.02 14.21
CA SER A 12 5.56 18.77 15.25
C SER A 12 6.56 19.77 14.65
N LEU A 13 7.27 19.35 13.58
CA LEU A 13 8.17 20.23 12.84
C LEU A 13 7.39 21.30 12.09
N ALA A 14 6.33 20.93 11.37
CA ALA A 14 5.51 21.89 10.64
C ALA A 14 4.96 23.00 11.55
N LYS A 15 4.40 22.61 12.69
CA LYS A 15 3.85 23.52 13.69
C LYS A 15 4.92 24.39 14.36
N ARG A 16 6.05 23.80 14.77
CA ARG A 16 7.15 24.52 15.40
C ARG A 16 7.73 25.57 14.45
N ASP A 17 8.06 25.16 13.25
CA ASP A 17 8.79 25.98 12.30
C ASP A 17 7.90 27.08 11.73
N SER A 18 6.62 26.82 11.47
CA SER A 18 5.66 27.86 11.12
C SER A 18 5.54 28.93 12.19
N ALA A 19 5.38 28.52 13.46
CA ALA A 19 5.27 29.45 14.58
C ALA A 19 6.57 30.25 14.81
N TRP A 20 7.72 29.60 14.64
CA TRP A 20 9.03 30.23 14.84
C TRP A 20 9.37 31.24 13.75
N MET A 21 9.06 30.91 12.51
CA MET A 21 9.40 31.76 11.35
C MET A 21 8.31 32.80 11.01
N ALA A 22 7.07 32.61 11.49
CA ALA A 22 5.97 33.54 11.23
C ALA A 22 6.31 35.01 11.52
N PRO A 23 6.91 35.39 12.67
CA PRO A 23 7.21 36.79 12.95
C PRO A 23 8.13 37.44 11.90
N LEU A 24 9.09 36.69 11.32
CA LEU A 24 9.98 37.17 10.29
C LEU A 24 9.23 37.46 8.99
N PHE A 25 8.38 36.55 8.57
CA PHE A 25 7.61 36.67 7.33
C PHE A 25 6.53 37.75 7.44
N GLU A 26 5.84 37.81 8.59
CA GLU A 26 4.83 38.82 8.89
C GLU A 26 5.42 40.23 8.92
N PHE A 27 6.66 40.39 9.43
CA PHE A 27 7.39 41.65 9.36
C PHE A 27 7.57 42.15 7.91
N HIS A 28 7.68 41.21 6.94
CA HIS A 28 7.73 41.52 5.53
C HIS A 28 6.35 41.60 4.85
N GLY A 29 5.29 41.61 5.62
CA GLY A 29 3.90 41.72 5.11
C GLY A 29 3.36 40.44 4.46
N MET A 30 3.99 39.28 4.70
CA MET A 30 3.53 37.99 4.22
C MET A 30 2.66 37.28 5.29
N THR A 31 1.69 36.51 4.80
CA THR A 31 0.85 35.67 5.69
C THR A 31 1.42 34.26 5.77
N VAL A 32 1.40 33.69 6.97
CA VAL A 32 1.89 32.34 7.27
C VAL A 32 0.83 31.53 7.99
N ASP A 33 0.63 30.28 7.58
CA ASP A 33 -0.22 29.35 8.33
C ASP A 33 0.30 27.91 8.17
N CYS A 34 -0.24 27.00 8.99
CA CYS A 34 0.12 25.59 8.98
C CYS A 34 -1.14 24.73 8.92
N ILE A 35 -1.26 23.92 7.88
CA ILE A 35 -2.43 23.07 7.66
C ILE A 35 -2.62 22.01 8.76
N ASP A 36 -1.55 21.62 9.45
CA ASP A 36 -1.61 20.61 10.53
C ASP A 36 -2.28 21.14 11.82
N TYR A 37 -2.62 22.42 11.89
CA TYR A 37 -3.46 22.96 12.95
C TYR A 37 -4.96 22.82 12.68
N HIS A 38 -5.34 22.61 11.42
CA HIS A 38 -6.72 22.73 10.98
C HIS A 38 -7.31 21.37 10.58
N PRO A 39 -8.57 21.08 10.96
CA PRO A 39 -9.24 19.85 10.52
C PRO A 39 -9.34 19.75 9.01
N SER A 40 -9.29 18.53 8.49
CA SER A 40 -9.48 18.27 7.06
C SER A 40 -10.81 18.82 6.56
N ASN A 41 -10.84 19.36 5.34
CA ASN A 41 -12.00 19.94 4.67
C ASN A 41 -12.64 21.14 5.42
N SER A 42 -11.95 21.73 6.40
CA SER A 42 -12.45 22.91 7.12
C SER A 42 -12.24 24.21 6.34
N ALA A 43 -12.99 25.24 6.70
CA ALA A 43 -12.83 26.58 6.14
C ALA A 43 -11.47 27.20 6.55
N GLU A 44 -11.01 26.88 7.76
CA GLU A 44 -9.72 27.31 8.30
C GLU A 44 -8.57 26.68 7.51
N ARG A 45 -8.68 25.40 7.16
CA ARG A 45 -7.67 24.71 6.34
C ARG A 45 -7.61 25.30 4.93
N ARG A 46 -8.75 25.64 4.36
CA ARG A 46 -8.82 26.37 3.07
C ARG A 46 -8.17 27.76 3.17
N ALA A 47 -8.39 28.47 4.26
CA ALA A 47 -7.75 29.77 4.51
C ALA A 47 -6.24 29.62 4.64
N ALA A 48 -5.74 28.55 5.30
CA ALA A 48 -4.32 28.27 5.42
C ALA A 48 -3.64 28.07 4.05
N TYR A 49 -4.33 27.41 3.10
CA TYR A 49 -3.82 27.30 1.72
C TYR A 49 -3.79 28.63 0.96
N LEU A 50 -4.52 29.64 1.39
CA LEU A 50 -4.48 30.98 0.80
C LEU A 50 -3.36 31.87 1.37
N ALA A 51 -2.70 31.46 2.44
CA ALA A 51 -1.54 32.15 2.99
C ALA A 51 -0.40 32.26 1.96
N ASP A 52 0.47 33.25 2.10
CA ASP A 52 1.65 33.39 1.25
C ASP A 52 2.63 32.23 1.45
N ILE A 53 2.72 31.75 2.70
CA ILE A 53 3.54 30.59 3.06
C ILE A 53 2.66 29.62 3.86
N THR A 54 2.52 28.41 3.34
CA THR A 54 1.73 27.32 3.95
C THR A 54 2.66 26.20 4.38
N TYR A 55 2.77 25.96 5.68
CA TYR A 55 3.48 24.82 6.25
C TYR A 55 2.57 23.61 6.34
N GLY A 56 3.17 22.42 6.27
CA GLY A 56 2.44 21.18 6.48
C GLY A 56 3.31 19.95 6.27
N THR A 57 2.79 18.79 6.68
CA THR A 57 3.43 17.52 6.44
C THR A 57 3.19 17.03 5.01
N ASN A 58 4.13 16.25 4.49
CA ASN A 58 4.03 15.60 3.18
C ASN A 58 2.71 14.81 3.06
N ASN A 59 2.33 14.06 4.10
CA ASN A 59 1.13 13.25 4.14
C ASN A 59 -0.14 14.10 4.06
N GLU A 60 -0.23 15.18 4.84
CA GLU A 60 -1.41 16.06 4.85
C GLU A 60 -1.60 16.79 3.51
N PHE A 61 -0.52 17.29 2.89
CA PHE A 61 -0.60 17.82 1.53
C PHE A 61 -1.09 16.77 0.53
N GLY A 62 -0.58 15.55 0.63
CA GLY A 62 -0.98 14.45 -0.23
C GLY A 62 -2.43 14.01 0.00
N PHE A 63 -2.89 13.93 1.25
CA PHE A 63 -4.28 13.61 1.56
C PHE A 63 -5.25 14.68 1.08
N ASP A 64 -4.91 15.96 1.22
CA ASP A 64 -5.75 17.04 0.70
C ASP A 64 -5.82 17.00 -0.83
N TYR A 65 -4.71 16.73 -1.50
CA TYR A 65 -4.70 16.54 -2.95
C TYR A 65 -5.61 15.39 -3.39
N LEU A 66 -5.57 14.26 -2.69
CA LEU A 66 -6.45 13.13 -2.99
C LEU A 66 -7.93 13.47 -2.73
N ARG A 67 -8.24 14.18 -1.63
CA ARG A 67 -9.61 14.62 -1.33
C ARG A 67 -10.12 15.59 -2.39
N ASP A 68 -9.29 16.54 -2.80
CA ASP A 68 -9.64 17.51 -3.85
C ASP A 68 -9.92 16.82 -5.20
N ASN A 69 -9.16 15.75 -5.53
CA ASN A 69 -9.45 14.96 -6.74
C ASN A 69 -10.75 14.14 -6.66
N MET A 70 -11.30 13.95 -5.48
CA MET A 70 -12.60 13.28 -5.27
C MET A 70 -13.75 14.30 -5.09
N ALA A 71 -13.45 15.59 -5.06
CA ALA A 71 -14.45 16.65 -4.88
C ALA A 71 -15.42 16.69 -6.06
N HIS A 72 -16.70 16.85 -5.76
CA HIS A 72 -17.75 16.92 -6.79
C HIS A 72 -17.93 18.34 -7.32
N THR A 73 -17.59 19.36 -6.54
CA THR A 73 -17.70 20.76 -6.94
C THR A 73 -16.42 21.54 -6.65
N PRO A 74 -16.11 22.60 -7.44
CA PRO A 74 -14.96 23.46 -7.15
C PRO A 74 -15.00 24.14 -5.77
N ALA A 75 -16.20 24.30 -5.19
CA ALA A 75 -16.38 24.88 -3.87
C ALA A 75 -15.87 23.95 -2.73
N ASP A 76 -15.74 22.65 -2.99
CA ASP A 76 -15.26 21.67 -2.03
C ASP A 76 -13.73 21.56 -2.00
N LEU A 77 -13.03 22.16 -2.98
CA LEU A 77 -11.58 22.16 -3.03
C LEU A 77 -10.99 22.97 -1.88
N VAL A 78 -9.98 22.42 -1.23
CA VAL A 78 -9.24 23.13 -0.17
C VAL A 78 -7.94 23.74 -0.68
N GLN A 79 -7.27 23.08 -1.62
CA GLN A 79 -6.03 23.55 -2.19
C GLN A 79 -6.27 24.55 -3.32
N ARG A 80 -5.37 25.52 -3.47
CA ARG A 80 -5.27 26.37 -4.64
C ARG A 80 -4.27 25.79 -5.63
N PRO A 81 -4.18 26.29 -6.88
CA PRO A 81 -3.14 25.88 -7.83
C PRO A 81 -1.74 25.99 -7.23
N HIS A 82 -0.96 24.92 -7.35
CA HIS A 82 0.41 24.85 -6.83
C HIS A 82 1.34 25.76 -7.64
N HIS A 83 2.19 26.51 -6.96
CA HIS A 83 3.15 27.41 -7.59
C HIS A 83 4.59 27.06 -7.26
N TYR A 84 4.91 26.91 -5.97
CA TYR A 84 6.25 26.60 -5.49
C TYR A 84 6.20 25.76 -4.22
N ALA A 85 7.12 24.82 -4.09
CA ALA A 85 7.26 24.02 -2.88
C ALA A 85 8.74 23.95 -2.47
N ILE A 86 8.98 24.03 -1.18
CA ILE A 86 10.25 23.72 -0.54
C ILE A 86 10.00 22.45 0.26
N VAL A 87 10.77 21.39 -0.01
CA VAL A 87 10.66 20.11 0.68
C VAL A 87 11.89 19.94 1.55
N ASP A 88 11.67 19.89 2.86
CA ASP A 88 12.71 19.59 3.84
C ASP A 88 12.80 18.07 4.07
N GLU A 89 13.98 17.60 4.44
CA GLU A 89 14.27 16.15 4.63
C GLU A 89 13.81 15.29 3.45
N ILE A 90 14.24 15.69 2.26
CA ILE A 90 13.79 15.11 0.98
C ILE A 90 14.08 13.61 0.84
N ASP A 91 15.11 13.11 1.48
CA ASP A 91 15.45 11.69 1.59
C ASP A 91 14.36 10.92 2.35
N SER A 92 13.91 11.45 3.49
CA SER A 92 12.78 10.86 4.22
C SER A 92 11.49 10.90 3.39
N VAL A 93 11.17 12.03 2.77
CA VAL A 93 9.91 12.21 2.00
C VAL A 93 9.89 11.38 0.72
N LEU A 94 10.96 11.39 -0.08
CA LEU A 94 10.97 10.81 -1.43
C LEU A 94 11.62 9.41 -1.51
N ILE A 95 12.28 8.95 -0.46
CA ILE A 95 12.95 7.64 -0.44
C ILE A 95 12.35 6.74 0.64
N ASP A 96 12.41 7.14 1.90
CA ASP A 96 11.95 6.29 3.00
C ASP A 96 10.43 6.13 3.03
N ASP A 97 9.68 7.22 2.92
CA ASP A 97 8.22 7.23 2.92
C ASP A 97 7.62 6.99 1.53
N ALA A 98 8.41 7.04 0.46
CA ALA A 98 7.93 6.92 -0.92
C ALA A 98 7.17 5.62 -1.23
N ARG A 99 7.36 4.57 -0.42
CA ARG A 99 6.67 3.29 -0.55
C ARG A 99 5.41 3.18 0.32
N THR A 100 5.16 4.16 1.17
CA THR A 100 3.97 4.17 2.04
C THR A 100 2.79 4.77 1.26
N PRO A 101 1.78 3.97 0.88
CA PRO A 101 0.66 4.50 0.12
C PRO A 101 -0.20 5.41 0.99
N LEU A 102 -0.59 6.56 0.45
CA LEU A 102 -1.64 7.40 1.03
C LEU A 102 -3.00 6.75 0.72
N ILE A 103 -3.65 6.21 1.74
CA ILE A 103 -4.94 5.53 1.59
C ILE A 103 -6.01 6.35 2.28
N ILE A 104 -7.00 6.83 1.50
CA ILE A 104 -8.22 7.39 2.05
C ILE A 104 -9.24 6.26 2.14
N SER A 105 -9.58 5.87 3.36
CA SER A 105 -10.66 4.92 3.62
C SER A 105 -11.76 5.61 4.43
N GLY A 106 -12.98 5.52 3.95
CA GLY A 106 -14.16 5.94 4.69
C GLY A 106 -15.03 4.75 5.08
N PRO A 107 -15.90 4.87 6.08
CA PRO A 107 -16.90 3.85 6.31
C PRO A 107 -17.76 3.74 5.05
N ILE A 108 -17.73 2.57 4.44
CA ILE A 108 -18.69 2.26 3.37
C ILE A 108 -20.06 2.24 4.04
N PRO A 109 -21.06 2.98 3.50
CA PRO A 109 -22.42 2.84 3.97
C PRO A 109 -22.75 1.35 3.95
N GLN A 110 -23.02 0.80 5.13
CA GLN A 110 -23.43 -0.60 5.23
C GLN A 110 -24.73 -0.73 4.46
N GLY A 111 -24.62 -1.17 3.20
CA GLY A 111 -25.77 -1.72 2.52
C GLY A 111 -26.28 -2.87 3.37
N ASP A 112 -27.57 -2.92 3.64
CA ASP A 112 -28.23 -3.85 4.58
C ASP A 112 -28.09 -5.35 4.22
N ARG A 113 -27.21 -5.71 3.29
CA ARG A 113 -26.93 -7.10 2.88
C ARG A 113 -25.44 -7.38 2.84
N HIS A 114 -24.87 -7.70 3.99
CA HIS A 114 -23.59 -8.38 4.02
C HIS A 114 -23.78 -9.84 3.62
N GLU A 115 -23.51 -10.17 2.38
CA GLU A 115 -23.51 -11.55 1.86
C GLU A 115 -22.43 -12.43 2.50
N PHE A 116 -21.55 -11.84 3.33
CA PHE A 116 -20.45 -12.57 3.98
C PHE A 116 -20.92 -13.78 4.79
N MET A 117 -21.98 -13.62 5.58
CA MET A 117 -22.49 -14.71 6.43
C MET A 117 -23.15 -15.81 5.60
N GLU A 118 -23.76 -15.45 4.48
CA GLU A 118 -24.40 -16.37 3.56
C GLU A 118 -23.38 -17.12 2.70
N LEU A 119 -22.35 -16.44 2.24
CA LEU A 119 -21.30 -17.00 1.38
C LEU A 119 -20.22 -17.75 2.16
N LYS A 120 -20.01 -17.42 3.44
CA LYS A 120 -18.97 -18.01 4.28
C LYS A 120 -18.94 -19.53 4.25
N PRO A 121 -20.05 -20.27 4.45
CA PRO A 121 -20.04 -21.74 4.43
C PRO A 121 -19.55 -22.29 3.08
N LYS A 122 -20.01 -21.70 1.97
CA LYS A 122 -19.61 -22.11 0.62
C LYS A 122 -18.12 -21.91 0.37
N VAL A 123 -17.57 -20.78 0.84
CA VAL A 123 -16.14 -20.49 0.74
C VAL A 123 -15.33 -21.43 1.62
N GLU A 124 -15.80 -21.74 2.85
CA GLU A 124 -15.14 -22.68 3.75
C GLU A 124 -15.10 -24.10 3.16
N ASP A 125 -16.17 -24.54 2.50
CA ASP A 125 -16.23 -25.83 1.80
C ASP A 125 -15.21 -25.90 0.65
N ILE A 126 -15.18 -24.89 -0.21
CA ILE A 126 -14.24 -24.82 -1.34
C ILE A 126 -12.79 -24.83 -0.84
N VAL A 127 -12.48 -23.99 0.16
CA VAL A 127 -11.13 -23.95 0.78
C VAL A 127 -10.78 -25.29 1.43
N GLY A 128 -11.77 -25.98 2.04
CA GLY A 128 -11.62 -27.31 2.61
C GLY A 128 -11.23 -28.36 1.56
N ILE A 129 -11.94 -28.38 0.43
CA ILE A 129 -11.67 -29.28 -0.70
C ILE A 129 -10.28 -29.00 -1.28
N GLN A 130 -9.97 -27.74 -1.56
CA GLN A 130 -8.66 -27.33 -2.07
C GLN A 130 -7.51 -27.74 -1.15
N ARG A 131 -7.67 -27.52 0.16
CA ARG A 131 -6.66 -27.91 1.16
C ARG A 131 -6.44 -29.41 1.19
N LYS A 132 -7.50 -30.21 1.14
CA LYS A 132 -7.42 -31.68 1.13
C LYS A 132 -6.70 -32.18 -0.12
N TYR A 133 -7.07 -31.66 -1.28
CA TYR A 133 -6.48 -32.01 -2.58
C TYR A 133 -4.98 -31.68 -2.61
N LEU A 134 -4.62 -30.44 -2.30
CA LEU A 134 -3.22 -30.00 -2.34
C LEU A 134 -2.33 -30.63 -1.24
N THR A 135 -2.91 -31.07 -0.14
CA THR A 135 -2.17 -31.87 0.86
C THR A 135 -1.75 -33.24 0.30
N GLY A 136 -2.60 -33.85 -0.52
CA GLY A 136 -2.27 -35.08 -1.27
C GLY A 136 -1.10 -34.83 -2.24
N ILE A 137 -1.21 -33.77 -3.05
CA ILE A 137 -0.16 -33.37 -4.00
C ILE A 137 1.16 -33.08 -3.28
N LEU A 138 1.14 -32.45 -2.11
CA LEU A 138 2.37 -32.21 -1.32
C LEU A 138 3.06 -33.54 -0.95
N ALA A 139 2.29 -34.55 -0.60
CA ALA A 139 2.87 -35.87 -0.28
C ALA A 139 3.49 -36.54 -1.50
N GLU A 140 2.88 -36.41 -2.65
CA GLU A 140 3.42 -36.89 -3.95
C GLU A 140 4.67 -36.12 -4.35
N ALA A 141 4.66 -34.77 -4.29
CA ALA A 141 5.81 -33.93 -4.56
C ALA A 141 7.04 -34.33 -3.72
N LYS A 142 6.82 -34.60 -2.42
CA LYS A 142 7.90 -35.07 -1.52
C LYS A 142 8.49 -36.39 -1.99
N LYS A 143 7.66 -37.35 -2.39
CA LYS A 143 8.12 -38.67 -2.89
C LYS A 143 8.91 -38.52 -4.20
N MET A 144 8.43 -37.71 -5.14
CA MET A 144 9.08 -37.47 -6.43
C MET A 144 10.45 -36.80 -6.23
N ILE A 145 10.53 -35.76 -5.39
CA ILE A 145 11.78 -35.08 -5.09
C ILE A 145 12.77 -36.02 -4.39
N ALA A 146 12.32 -36.84 -3.44
CA ALA A 146 13.15 -37.84 -2.78
C ALA A 146 13.66 -38.94 -3.74
N ALA A 147 12.88 -39.26 -4.78
CA ALA A 147 13.25 -40.19 -5.86
C ALA A 147 14.20 -39.57 -6.92
N GLY A 148 14.52 -38.25 -6.80
CA GLY A 148 15.38 -37.55 -7.74
C GLY A 148 14.67 -36.88 -8.91
N ASP A 149 13.36 -37.06 -9.05
CA ASP A 149 12.57 -36.36 -10.06
C ASP A 149 12.27 -34.93 -9.61
N THR A 150 13.25 -34.04 -9.82
CA THR A 150 13.18 -32.63 -9.42
C THR A 150 12.31 -31.81 -10.38
N LYS A 151 12.07 -32.27 -11.61
CA LYS A 151 11.27 -31.52 -12.57
C LYS A 151 9.79 -31.63 -12.23
N GLU A 152 9.25 -32.84 -12.19
CA GLU A 152 7.83 -33.06 -11.89
C GLU A 152 7.53 -32.76 -10.42
N GLY A 153 8.40 -33.18 -9.49
CA GLY A 153 8.28 -32.86 -8.08
C GLY A 153 8.34 -31.35 -7.78
N GLY A 154 9.16 -30.60 -8.54
CA GLY A 154 9.20 -29.13 -8.48
C GLY A 154 7.92 -28.49 -8.97
N PHE A 155 7.34 -28.99 -10.06
CA PHE A 155 6.06 -28.54 -10.60
C PHE A 155 4.92 -28.73 -9.57
N GLN A 156 4.80 -29.92 -9.01
CA GLN A 156 3.79 -30.23 -8.00
C GLN A 156 4.02 -29.39 -6.71
N LEU A 157 5.27 -29.17 -6.32
CA LEU A 157 5.59 -28.29 -5.21
C LEU A 157 5.17 -26.84 -5.46
N LEU A 158 5.33 -26.33 -6.68
CA LEU A 158 4.91 -24.99 -7.06
C LEU A 158 3.37 -24.86 -7.01
N ARG A 159 2.63 -25.86 -7.49
CA ARG A 159 1.15 -25.91 -7.38
C ARG A 159 0.70 -25.80 -5.92
N VAL A 160 1.31 -26.58 -5.04
CA VAL A 160 0.98 -26.55 -3.60
C VAL A 160 1.32 -25.19 -3.00
N PHE A 161 2.47 -24.62 -3.35
CA PHE A 161 2.89 -23.31 -2.84
C PHE A 161 1.92 -22.19 -3.24
N ARG A 162 1.46 -22.20 -4.49
CA ARG A 162 0.48 -21.20 -4.97
C ARG A 162 -0.90 -21.40 -4.36
N GLY A 163 -1.34 -22.64 -4.18
CA GLY A 163 -2.70 -22.92 -3.72
C GLY A 163 -2.86 -22.83 -2.19
N ILE A 164 -1.87 -23.24 -1.39
CA ILE A 164 -1.93 -23.21 0.09
C ILE A 164 -0.62 -22.71 0.72
N PRO A 165 -0.17 -21.48 0.43
CA PRO A 165 1.15 -20.98 0.84
C PRO A 165 1.38 -20.96 2.35
N LYS A 166 0.30 -20.87 3.15
CA LYS A 166 0.35 -20.83 4.62
C LYS A 166 0.22 -22.21 5.27
N ASN A 167 0.29 -23.31 4.51
CA ASN A 167 0.20 -24.66 5.06
C ASN A 167 1.45 -25.00 5.89
N LYS A 168 1.26 -25.44 7.15
CA LYS A 168 2.37 -25.75 8.08
C LYS A 168 3.30 -26.86 7.57
N ALA A 169 2.73 -27.89 6.92
CA ALA A 169 3.52 -29.00 6.38
C ALA A 169 4.37 -28.58 5.17
N LEU A 170 3.85 -27.68 4.34
CA LEU A 170 4.59 -27.05 3.26
C LEU A 170 5.72 -26.17 3.78
N ILE A 171 5.44 -25.29 4.75
CA ILE A 171 6.45 -24.39 5.35
C ILE A 171 7.60 -25.23 5.96
N LYS A 172 7.26 -26.31 6.68
CA LYS A 172 8.26 -27.21 7.23
C LYS A 172 9.11 -27.85 6.13
N PHE A 173 8.50 -28.29 5.03
CA PHE A 173 9.21 -28.90 3.91
C PHE A 173 10.10 -27.88 3.17
N LEU A 174 9.65 -26.64 3.02
CA LEU A 174 10.47 -25.57 2.42
C LEU A 174 11.69 -25.17 3.27
N SER A 175 11.71 -25.54 4.56
CA SER A 175 12.86 -25.32 5.44
C SER A 175 13.95 -26.41 5.28
N GLU A 176 13.67 -27.49 4.57
CA GLU A 176 14.67 -28.53 4.25
C GLU A 176 15.65 -27.99 3.20
N GLU A 177 16.91 -28.46 3.30
CA GLU A 177 18.00 -28.00 2.44
C GLU A 177 17.70 -28.25 0.95
N GLY A 178 17.89 -27.22 0.11
CA GLY A 178 17.71 -27.29 -1.34
C GLY A 178 16.26 -27.15 -1.83
N ILE A 179 15.23 -27.38 -0.99
CA ILE A 179 13.82 -27.37 -1.43
C ILE A 179 13.35 -25.96 -1.82
N LYS A 180 13.74 -24.94 -1.06
CA LYS A 180 13.43 -23.54 -1.39
C LYS A 180 14.09 -23.10 -2.70
N GLN A 181 15.32 -23.54 -2.95
CA GLN A 181 16.04 -23.26 -4.19
C GLN A 181 15.38 -23.96 -5.39
N LEU A 182 14.94 -25.20 -5.21
CA LEU A 182 14.20 -25.94 -6.21
C LEU A 182 12.88 -25.23 -6.57
N LEU A 183 12.11 -24.81 -5.57
CA LEU A 183 10.87 -24.06 -5.79
C LEU A 183 11.14 -22.78 -6.61
N GLN A 184 12.14 -21.99 -6.22
CA GLN A 184 12.47 -20.73 -6.89
C GLN A 184 12.95 -20.95 -8.34
N LYS A 185 13.74 -22.00 -8.56
CA LYS A 185 14.18 -22.40 -9.90
C LYS A 185 13.00 -22.81 -10.79
N THR A 186 12.06 -23.56 -10.23
CA THR A 186 10.83 -23.99 -10.93
C THR A 186 9.95 -22.81 -11.25
N GLU A 187 9.72 -21.91 -10.28
CA GLU A 187 8.93 -20.70 -10.48
C GLU A 187 9.53 -19.81 -11.57
N ASN A 188 10.84 -19.58 -11.55
CA ASN A 188 11.53 -18.81 -12.58
C ASN A 188 11.38 -19.44 -13.96
N PHE A 189 11.43 -20.77 -14.07
CA PHE A 189 11.25 -21.48 -15.35
C PHE A 189 9.86 -21.20 -15.93
N TYR A 190 8.78 -21.31 -15.14
CA TYR A 190 7.42 -21.05 -15.61
C TYR A 190 7.10 -19.57 -15.82
N MET A 191 7.81 -18.66 -15.15
CA MET A 191 7.68 -17.21 -15.35
C MET A 191 8.41 -16.70 -16.61
N GLN A 192 9.53 -17.31 -17.01
CA GLN A 192 10.35 -16.85 -18.14
C GLN A 192 9.66 -16.99 -19.50
N ASP A 193 8.68 -17.86 -19.63
CA ASP A 193 8.02 -18.15 -20.92
C ASP A 193 6.74 -17.32 -21.16
N ASN A 194 6.83 -16.00 -20.91
CA ASN A 194 5.76 -15.01 -21.18
C ASN A 194 4.38 -15.40 -20.66
N ASN A 195 4.28 -15.98 -19.48
CA ASN A 195 3.02 -16.42 -18.84
C ASN A 195 2.23 -17.50 -19.60
N ARG A 196 2.78 -18.15 -20.60
CA ARG A 196 2.05 -19.17 -21.37
C ARG A 196 1.89 -20.50 -20.63
N GLU A 197 2.79 -20.83 -19.74
CA GLU A 197 2.77 -22.10 -19.01
C GLU A 197 2.30 -21.98 -17.55
N MET A 198 2.25 -20.75 -16.99
CA MET A 198 1.72 -20.54 -15.64
C MET A 198 0.27 -20.99 -15.44
N PRO A 199 -0.67 -20.83 -16.41
CA PRO A 199 -2.01 -21.39 -16.27
C PRO A 199 -2.05 -22.89 -16.00
N LYS A 200 -1.10 -23.67 -16.54
CA LYS A 200 -0.98 -25.12 -16.28
C LYS A 200 -0.63 -25.45 -14.80
N VAL A 201 -0.03 -24.52 -14.10
CA VAL A 201 0.28 -24.68 -12.67
C VAL A 201 -0.96 -24.45 -11.82
N ASP A 202 -1.87 -23.60 -12.28
CA ASP A 202 -3.08 -23.19 -11.58
C ASP A 202 -4.28 -24.14 -11.87
N GLU A 203 -4.21 -24.97 -12.91
CA GLU A 203 -5.17 -26.06 -13.23
C GLU A 203 -4.99 -27.26 -12.25
#